data_ce8cced418b378d133b356ae4bcc7694
#
_entry.id   ce8cced418b378d133b356ae4bcc7694
#
_cell.length_a   1.000
_cell.length_b   1.000
_cell.length_c   1.000
_cell.angle_alpha   90.00
_cell.angle_beta   90.00
_cell.angle_gamma   90.00
#
_symmetry.space_group_name_H-M   'P 1'
#
loop_
_entity.id
_entity.type
_entity.pdbx_description
1 polymer ?
#
loop_
_entity_poly.entity_id
_entity_poly.type
_entity_poly.pdbx_seq_one_letter_code
_entity_poly.pdbx_strand_id
1 'polypeptide(L)'
;MTEIEFKSLCRDISRELGQADCEALGERGRIQIDGVDIALFFDEQDSPDLLYCYVDMGPIPEASRLLAWEQLLVMNLLSGAKTNGVYSLDPASGNGLFVVHFMLPERLEADMLAAAFRVYARQVSAFRAALDEGEGEGKGGAPDPETAAMAGRAQFFSDLA
;
A
#
# COMPACT_ATOMS: atom_id res chain seq x y z
N MET A 1 6.61 9.92 -20.28
CA MET A 1 6.89 10.99 -19.30
C MET A 1 8.39 11.17 -19.18
N THR A 2 8.87 12.41 -19.01
CA THR A 2 10.28 12.72 -18.76
C THR A 2 10.56 12.84 -17.25
N GLU A 3 11.83 12.79 -16.85
CA GLU A 3 12.25 13.00 -15.45
C GLU A 3 11.80 14.37 -14.90
N ILE A 4 11.77 15.40 -15.75
CA ILE A 4 11.30 16.74 -15.37
C ILE A 4 9.79 16.74 -15.10
N GLU A 5 9.02 16.09 -15.96
CA GLU A 5 7.57 15.93 -15.79
C GLU A 5 7.24 15.09 -14.55
N PHE A 6 8.01 14.04 -14.30
CA PHE A 6 7.87 13.24 -13.07
C PHE A 6 8.08 14.08 -11.81
N LYS A 7 9.14 14.89 -11.74
CA LYS A 7 9.37 15.78 -10.60
C LYS A 7 8.27 16.84 -10.45
N SER A 8 7.74 17.34 -11.56
CA SER A 8 6.60 18.26 -11.51
C SER A 8 5.35 17.58 -10.95
N LEU A 9 5.04 16.37 -11.42
CA LEU A 9 3.93 15.57 -10.91
C LEU A 9 4.09 15.28 -9.40
N CYS A 10 5.27 14.90 -8.94
CA CYS A 10 5.57 14.67 -7.52
C CYS A 10 5.32 15.92 -6.66
N ARG A 11 5.72 17.09 -7.16
CA ARG A 11 5.48 18.38 -6.50
C ARG A 11 3.99 18.69 -6.38
N ASP A 12 3.25 18.47 -7.45
CA ASP A 12 1.81 18.73 -7.47
C ASP A 12 1.04 17.75 -6.58
N ILE A 13 1.41 16.45 -6.56
CA ILE A 13 0.89 15.47 -5.59
C ILE A 13 1.14 15.93 -4.15
N SER A 14 2.35 16.40 -3.86
CA SER A 14 2.71 16.87 -2.51
C SER A 14 1.87 18.07 -2.07
N ARG A 15 1.54 18.98 -3.00
CA ARG A 15 0.64 20.11 -2.74
C ARG A 15 -0.79 19.66 -2.46
N GLU A 16 -1.32 18.73 -3.26
CA GLU A 16 -2.65 18.15 -3.08
C GLU A 16 -2.78 17.40 -1.74
N LEU A 17 -1.68 16.83 -1.27
CA LEU A 17 -1.60 16.16 0.04
C LEU A 17 -1.37 17.14 1.20
N GLY A 18 -1.11 18.41 0.93
CA GLY A 18 -0.82 19.42 1.97
C GLY A 18 0.52 19.22 2.66
N GLN A 19 1.50 18.64 1.97
CA GLN A 19 2.84 18.43 2.52
C GLN A 19 3.59 19.75 2.67
N ALA A 20 4.31 19.92 3.79
CA ALA A 20 5.10 21.12 4.06
C ALA A 20 6.30 21.24 3.09
N ASP A 21 6.92 20.10 2.73
CA ASP A 21 8.01 20.00 1.77
C ASP A 21 7.49 19.36 0.48
N CYS A 22 7.14 20.21 -0.49
CA CYS A 22 6.59 19.74 -1.77
C CYS A 22 7.63 19.11 -2.69
N GLU A 23 8.91 19.31 -2.44
CA GLU A 23 9.99 18.76 -3.27
C GLU A 23 10.42 17.36 -2.80
N ALA A 24 10.10 16.99 -1.56
CA ALA A 24 10.56 15.74 -0.95
C ALA A 24 10.24 14.50 -1.76
N LEU A 25 9.04 14.41 -2.32
CA LEU A 25 8.63 13.25 -3.13
C LEU A 25 9.45 13.13 -4.42
N GLY A 26 9.69 14.25 -5.10
CA GLY A 26 10.48 14.27 -6.34
C GLY A 26 11.99 14.09 -6.12
N GLU A 27 12.52 14.50 -4.94
CA GLU A 27 13.95 14.43 -4.62
C GLU A 27 14.34 13.12 -3.93
N ARG A 28 13.49 12.66 -2.99
CA ARG A 28 13.76 11.48 -2.16
C ARG A 28 13.01 10.24 -2.61
N GLY A 29 12.11 10.38 -3.58
CA GLY A 29 11.27 9.32 -4.10
C GLY A 29 10.22 8.81 -3.10
N ARG A 30 10.02 9.45 -1.94
CA ARG A 30 9.09 8.98 -0.91
C ARG A 30 8.45 10.09 -0.10
N ILE A 31 7.27 9.79 0.43
CA ILE A 31 6.44 10.68 1.25
C ILE A 31 5.76 9.86 2.35
N GLN A 32 5.41 10.48 3.46
CA GLN A 32 4.65 9.83 4.52
C GLN A 32 3.24 10.41 4.62
N ILE A 33 2.23 9.54 4.67
CA ILE A 33 0.81 9.90 4.80
C ILE A 33 0.22 9.06 5.92
N ASP A 34 -0.27 9.72 6.97
CA ASP A 34 -0.88 9.06 8.14
C ASP A 34 0.00 7.94 8.74
N GLY A 35 1.32 8.15 8.78
CA GLY A 35 2.28 7.17 9.29
C GLY A 35 2.59 6.01 8.32
N VAL A 36 2.17 6.10 7.06
CA VAL A 36 2.47 5.14 6.01
C VAL A 36 3.45 5.74 5.02
N ASP A 37 4.57 5.07 4.79
CA ASP A 37 5.56 5.46 3.78
C ASP A 37 5.10 5.01 2.39
N ILE A 38 5.05 5.95 1.46
CA ILE A 38 4.71 5.71 0.05
C ILE A 38 5.87 6.22 -0.79
N ALA A 39 6.38 5.37 -1.67
CA ALA A 39 7.45 5.72 -2.60
C ALA A 39 6.96 5.67 -4.03
N LEU A 40 7.43 6.61 -4.84
CA LEU A 40 7.26 6.61 -6.29
C LEU A 40 8.63 6.40 -6.96
N PHE A 41 8.64 5.55 -7.96
CA PHE A 41 9.81 5.30 -8.77
C PHE A 41 9.45 5.37 -10.26
N PHE A 42 10.21 6.16 -11.00
CA PHE A 42 10.10 6.31 -12.44
C PHE A 42 11.48 6.17 -13.08
N ASP A 43 11.57 5.43 -14.16
CA ASP A 43 12.78 5.26 -14.95
C ASP A 43 12.49 5.61 -16.41
N GLU A 44 13.00 6.77 -16.85
CA GLU A 44 12.82 7.27 -18.20
C GLU A 44 13.51 6.39 -19.26
N GLN A 45 14.57 5.66 -18.88
CA GLN A 45 15.38 4.89 -19.81
C GLN A 45 14.87 3.46 -19.97
N ASP A 46 14.63 2.78 -18.86
CA ASP A 46 14.30 1.35 -18.87
C ASP A 46 12.79 1.08 -18.87
N SER A 47 11.99 1.98 -18.32
CA SER A 47 10.54 1.80 -18.18
C SER A 47 9.75 3.10 -18.34
N PRO A 48 9.83 3.79 -19.50
CA PRO A 48 9.23 5.12 -19.70
C PRO A 48 7.70 5.13 -19.63
N ASP A 49 7.07 3.96 -19.80
CA ASP A 49 5.61 3.80 -19.81
C ASP A 49 5.05 3.33 -18.46
N LEU A 50 5.90 3.23 -17.42
CA LEU A 50 5.50 2.72 -16.11
C LEU A 50 5.95 3.68 -15.00
N LEU A 51 5.03 3.94 -14.07
CA LEU A 51 5.32 4.56 -12.78
C LEU A 51 5.02 3.53 -11.69
N TYR A 52 6.00 3.25 -10.86
CA TYR A 52 5.88 2.32 -9.74
C TYR A 52 5.55 3.07 -8.46
N CYS A 53 4.55 2.58 -7.74
CA CYS A 53 4.21 3.07 -6.42
C CYS A 53 4.38 1.93 -5.42
N TYR A 54 5.19 2.14 -4.40
CA TYR A 54 5.43 1.20 -3.31
C TYR A 54 4.83 1.77 -2.03
N VAL A 55 3.91 1.05 -1.43
CA VAL A 55 3.29 1.41 -0.16
C VAL A 55 3.81 0.45 0.91
N ASP A 56 4.52 0.97 1.90
CA ASP A 56 5.06 0.18 3.01
C ASP A 56 3.94 -0.15 4.00
N MET A 57 3.59 -1.42 4.08
CA MET A 57 2.58 -1.92 5.01
C MET A 57 3.12 -2.10 6.44
N GLY A 58 4.44 -1.90 6.62
CA GLY A 58 5.12 -2.03 7.90
C GLY A 58 5.56 -3.45 8.22
N PRO A 59 6.22 -3.61 9.38
CA PRO A 59 6.72 -4.90 9.82
C PRO A 59 5.57 -5.86 10.12
N ILE A 60 5.77 -7.12 9.73
CA ILE A 60 4.84 -8.21 10.06
C ILE A 60 5.37 -8.89 11.32
N PRO A 61 4.60 -8.85 12.44
CA PRO A 61 5.01 -9.51 13.68
C PRO A 61 5.19 -11.02 13.48
N GLU A 62 6.20 -11.59 14.16
CA GLU A 62 6.49 -13.03 14.05
C GLU A 62 5.30 -13.91 14.42
N ALA A 63 4.56 -13.51 15.47
CA ALA A 63 3.43 -14.26 15.98
C ALA A 63 2.26 -14.34 14.97
N SER A 64 2.05 -13.28 14.17
CA SER A 64 0.98 -13.17 13.18
C SER A 64 1.45 -13.43 11.74
N ARG A 65 2.68 -13.86 11.54
CA ARG A 65 3.31 -13.97 10.22
C ARG A 65 2.53 -14.84 9.24
N LEU A 66 2.11 -16.01 9.65
CA LEU A 66 1.35 -16.93 8.78
C LEU A 66 -0.02 -16.34 8.39
N LEU A 67 -0.71 -15.75 9.37
CA LEU A 67 -1.99 -15.09 9.14
C LEU A 67 -1.84 -13.91 8.16
N ALA A 68 -0.82 -13.07 8.38
CA ALA A 68 -0.53 -11.95 7.49
C ALA A 68 -0.24 -12.40 6.06
N TRP A 69 0.56 -13.44 5.88
CA TRP A 69 0.87 -13.97 4.54
C TRP A 69 -0.36 -14.54 3.85
N GLU A 70 -1.20 -15.28 4.57
CA GLU A 70 -2.47 -15.76 4.05
C GLU A 70 -3.37 -14.59 3.61
N GLN A 71 -3.50 -13.56 4.44
CA GLN A 71 -4.26 -12.36 4.11
C GLN A 71 -3.74 -11.65 2.85
N LEU A 72 -2.42 -11.44 2.72
CA LEU A 72 -1.83 -10.83 1.54
C LEU A 72 -2.13 -11.62 0.26
N LEU A 73 -2.08 -12.96 0.33
CA LEU A 73 -2.41 -13.82 -0.81
C LEU A 73 -3.90 -13.75 -1.17
N VAL A 74 -4.79 -13.72 -0.17
CA VAL A 74 -6.23 -13.55 -0.39
C VAL A 74 -6.52 -12.17 -0.99
N MET A 75 -5.87 -11.12 -0.50
CA MET A 75 -5.99 -9.77 -1.05
C MET A 75 -5.57 -9.72 -2.52
N ASN A 76 -4.48 -10.40 -2.90
CA ASN A 76 -4.07 -10.52 -4.30
C ASN A 76 -5.13 -11.19 -5.17
N LEU A 77 -5.74 -12.27 -4.69
CA LEU A 77 -6.81 -12.96 -5.41
C LEU A 77 -8.02 -12.05 -5.66
N LEU A 78 -8.39 -11.26 -4.66
CA LEU A 78 -9.60 -10.44 -4.69
C LEU A 78 -9.40 -9.08 -5.37
N SER A 79 -8.18 -8.55 -5.33
CA SER A 79 -7.83 -7.27 -5.95
C SER A 79 -7.55 -7.38 -7.45
N GLY A 80 -7.16 -8.57 -7.93
CA GLY A 80 -6.55 -8.79 -9.24
C GLY A 80 -7.30 -8.29 -10.48
N ALA A 81 -8.60 -7.96 -10.37
CA ALA A 81 -9.37 -7.36 -11.46
C ALA A 81 -9.67 -5.86 -11.27
N LYS A 82 -9.49 -5.33 -10.07
CA LYS A 82 -9.89 -3.97 -9.69
C LYS A 82 -8.74 -3.01 -9.49
N THR A 83 -7.55 -3.51 -9.20
CA THR A 83 -6.36 -2.69 -8.96
C THR A 83 -5.18 -3.24 -9.75
N ASN A 84 -4.36 -2.36 -10.32
CA ASN A 84 -3.08 -2.73 -10.95
C ASN A 84 -1.99 -2.96 -9.89
N GLY A 85 -2.38 -3.45 -8.70
CA GLY A 85 -1.48 -3.61 -7.57
C GLY A 85 -1.37 -5.04 -7.09
N VAL A 86 -0.23 -5.36 -6.49
CA VAL A 86 0.12 -6.67 -5.94
C VAL A 86 0.64 -6.50 -4.52
N TYR A 87 0.13 -7.31 -3.61
CA TYR A 87 0.68 -7.42 -2.25
C TYR A 87 1.86 -8.37 -2.24
N SER A 88 2.93 -7.97 -1.57
CA SER A 88 4.22 -8.66 -1.56
C SER A 88 4.92 -8.50 -0.21
N LEU A 89 6.10 -9.07 -0.10
CA LEU A 89 7.00 -8.91 1.03
C LEU A 89 8.31 -8.30 0.53
N ASP A 90 8.83 -7.32 1.27
CA ASP A 90 10.19 -6.87 1.07
C ASP A 90 11.17 -7.89 1.65
N PRO A 91 12.00 -8.54 0.83
CA PRO A 91 12.92 -9.56 1.31
C PRO A 91 14.03 -9.00 2.22
N ALA A 92 14.29 -7.70 2.18
CA ALA A 92 15.35 -7.07 2.97
C ALA A 92 14.86 -6.70 4.38
N SER A 93 13.67 -6.13 4.50
CA SER A 93 13.09 -5.71 5.79
C SER A 93 12.13 -6.72 6.40
N GLY A 94 11.50 -7.58 5.57
CA GLY A 94 10.40 -8.44 5.98
C GLY A 94 9.06 -7.72 6.09
N ASN A 95 8.99 -6.44 5.70
CA ASN A 95 7.77 -5.67 5.69
C ASN A 95 6.80 -6.18 4.61
N GLY A 96 5.50 -6.05 4.87
CA GLY A 96 4.51 -6.13 3.82
C GLY A 96 4.65 -4.94 2.86
N LEU A 97 4.44 -5.18 1.58
CA LEU A 97 4.42 -4.15 0.53
C LEU A 97 3.15 -4.27 -0.29
N PHE A 98 2.55 -3.13 -0.64
CA PHE A 98 1.58 -3.04 -1.71
C PHE A 98 2.23 -2.28 -2.87
N VAL A 99 2.39 -2.95 -4.02
CA VAL A 99 3.07 -2.41 -5.20
C VAL A 99 2.04 -2.16 -6.30
N VAL A 100 1.92 -0.93 -6.75
CA VAL A 100 1.00 -0.53 -7.83
C VAL A 100 1.80 -0.06 -9.03
N HIS A 101 1.38 -0.51 -10.21
CA HIS A 101 1.95 -0.08 -11.48
C HIS A 101 0.95 0.81 -12.21
N PHE A 102 1.33 2.06 -12.44
CA PHE A 102 0.55 2.96 -13.26
C PHE A 102 1.11 2.97 -14.68
N MET A 103 0.27 2.58 -15.63
CA MET A 103 0.62 2.63 -17.05
C MET A 103 0.34 4.01 -17.61
N LEU A 104 1.11 4.40 -18.63
CA LEU A 104 0.97 5.68 -19.31
C LEU A 104 1.02 6.86 -18.32
N PRO A 105 2.15 7.00 -17.60
CA PRO A 105 2.26 7.95 -16.49
C PRO A 105 2.06 9.42 -16.92
N GLU A 106 2.20 9.74 -18.19
CA GLU A 106 1.92 11.07 -18.76
C GLU A 106 0.44 11.47 -18.71
N ARG A 107 -0.46 10.52 -18.42
CA ARG A 107 -1.92 10.73 -18.27
C ARG A 107 -2.38 10.82 -16.83
N LEU A 108 -1.47 10.67 -15.89
CA LEU A 108 -1.79 10.69 -14.47
C LEU A 108 -1.95 12.14 -13.99
N GLU A 109 -3.00 12.37 -13.23
CA GLU A 109 -3.28 13.65 -12.59
C GLU A 109 -2.92 13.59 -11.11
N ALA A 110 -2.42 14.70 -10.57
CA ALA A 110 -1.90 14.78 -9.21
C ALA A 110 -2.98 14.55 -8.15
N ASP A 111 -4.19 15.05 -8.36
CA ASP A 111 -5.33 14.90 -7.47
C ASP A 111 -5.79 13.43 -7.40
N MET A 112 -5.81 12.72 -8.55
CA MET A 112 -6.09 11.29 -8.61
C MET A 112 -5.10 10.48 -7.79
N LEU A 113 -3.79 10.75 -7.95
CA LEU A 113 -2.74 10.05 -7.20
C LEU A 113 -2.80 10.40 -5.71
N ALA A 114 -3.03 11.66 -5.36
CA ALA A 114 -3.19 12.07 -3.97
C ALA A 114 -4.40 11.39 -3.31
N ALA A 115 -5.53 11.27 -4.02
CA ALA A 115 -6.68 10.53 -3.54
C ALA A 115 -6.38 9.03 -3.36
N ALA A 116 -5.70 8.40 -4.33
CA ALA A 116 -5.27 7.01 -4.24
C ALA A 116 -4.33 6.78 -3.04
N PHE A 117 -3.37 7.65 -2.80
CA PHE A 117 -2.43 7.54 -1.67
C PHE A 117 -3.14 7.61 -0.32
N ARG A 118 -4.16 8.48 -0.17
CA ARG A 118 -4.99 8.50 1.04
C ARG A 118 -5.77 7.20 1.24
N VAL A 119 -6.24 6.58 0.15
CA VAL A 119 -6.90 5.27 0.21
C VAL A 119 -5.90 4.20 0.64
N TYR A 120 -4.70 4.16 0.04
CA TYR A 120 -3.67 3.18 0.39
C TYR A 120 -3.24 3.32 1.85
N ALA A 121 -3.04 4.55 2.36
CA ALA A 121 -2.69 4.78 3.75
C ALA A 121 -3.77 4.24 4.71
N ARG A 122 -5.06 4.45 4.41
CA ARG A 122 -6.16 3.88 5.21
C ARG A 122 -6.20 2.36 5.16
N GLN A 123 -5.97 1.74 3.98
CA GLN A 123 -5.93 0.29 3.85
C GLN A 123 -4.79 -0.32 4.67
N VAL A 124 -3.62 0.30 4.66
CA VAL A 124 -2.48 -0.14 5.48
C VAL A 124 -2.79 0.00 6.97
N SER A 125 -3.41 1.10 7.39
CA SER A 125 -3.80 1.29 8.79
C SER A 125 -4.80 0.21 9.25
N ALA A 126 -5.76 -0.13 8.43
CA ALA A 126 -6.73 -1.20 8.71
C ALA A 126 -6.05 -2.58 8.78
N PHE A 127 -5.11 -2.86 7.86
CA PHE A 127 -4.34 -4.11 7.88
C PHE A 127 -3.50 -4.25 9.15
N ARG A 128 -2.79 -3.18 9.56
CA ARG A 128 -1.99 -3.17 10.79
C ARG A 128 -2.87 -3.41 12.03
N ALA A 129 -4.01 -2.73 12.13
CA ALA A 129 -4.95 -2.92 13.24
C ALA A 129 -5.45 -4.36 13.32
N ALA A 130 -5.77 -5.00 12.20
CA ALA A 130 -6.20 -6.40 12.17
C ALA A 130 -5.11 -7.38 12.64
N LEU A 131 -3.85 -7.09 12.37
CA LEU A 131 -2.73 -7.92 12.89
C LEU A 131 -2.56 -7.76 14.39
N ASP A 132 -2.69 -6.53 14.92
CA ASP A 132 -2.58 -6.25 16.37
C ASP A 132 -3.71 -6.90 17.17
N GLU A 133 -4.93 -6.89 16.65
CA GLU A 133 -6.09 -7.56 17.27
C GLU A 133 -5.89 -9.08 17.32
N GLY A 134 -5.35 -9.69 16.27
CA GLY A 134 -5.03 -11.13 16.24
C GLY A 134 -4.01 -11.56 17.29
N GLU A 135 -3.12 -10.68 17.73
CA GLU A 135 -2.19 -10.95 18.82
C GLU A 135 -2.87 -10.96 20.22
N GLY A 136 -3.97 -10.20 20.38
CA GLY A 136 -4.72 -10.09 21.63
C GLY A 136 -5.54 -11.35 21.94
N GLU A 137 -6.06 -12.03 20.95
CA GLU A 137 -6.90 -13.23 21.11
C GLU A 137 -6.11 -14.51 21.36
N GLY A 138 -4.83 -14.55 21.12
CA GLY A 138 -3.96 -15.72 21.33
C GLY A 138 -3.78 -16.17 22.78
N LYS A 139 -4.37 -15.47 23.77
CA LYS A 139 -4.30 -15.83 25.20
C LYS A 139 -5.57 -16.51 25.76
N GLY A 140 -6.57 -16.72 24.95
CA GLY A 140 -7.79 -17.40 25.37
C GLY A 140 -8.25 -18.37 24.30
N GLY A 141 -7.98 -19.69 24.46
CA GLY A 141 -8.49 -20.83 23.71
C GLY A 141 -8.63 -20.63 22.21
N ALA A 142 -7.88 -21.39 21.43
CA ALA A 142 -7.90 -21.31 19.96
C ALA A 142 -9.34 -21.36 19.43
N PRO A 143 -9.83 -20.32 18.73
CA PRO A 143 -11.08 -20.44 17.99
C PRO A 143 -10.87 -21.44 16.85
N ASP A 144 -11.91 -22.18 16.52
CA ASP A 144 -11.94 -23.10 15.39
C ASP A 144 -11.46 -22.34 14.13
N PRO A 145 -10.42 -22.85 13.42
CA PRO A 145 -9.82 -22.15 12.29
C PRO A 145 -10.81 -21.75 11.17
N GLU A 146 -11.93 -22.45 11.05
CA GLU A 146 -13.00 -22.10 10.12
C GLU A 146 -13.78 -20.84 10.53
N THR A 147 -13.97 -20.62 11.83
CA THR A 147 -14.73 -19.47 12.35
C THR A 147 -13.89 -18.19 12.32
N ALA A 148 -12.59 -18.27 12.60
CA ALA A 148 -11.66 -17.14 12.54
C ALA A 148 -11.47 -16.64 11.09
N ALA A 149 -11.37 -17.54 10.13
CA ALA A 149 -11.27 -17.21 8.71
C ALA A 149 -12.53 -16.52 8.16
N MET A 150 -13.72 -16.86 8.68
CA MET A 150 -14.98 -16.22 8.25
C MET A 150 -15.22 -14.85 8.87
N ALA A 151 -14.87 -14.63 10.13
CA ALA A 151 -15.11 -13.37 10.83
C ALA A 151 -14.22 -12.23 10.26
N GLY A 152 -12.94 -12.49 10.04
CA GLY A 152 -12.02 -11.53 9.41
C GLY A 152 -12.37 -11.21 7.95
N ARG A 153 -12.96 -12.17 7.23
CA ARG A 153 -13.44 -11.97 5.84
C ARG A 153 -14.62 -11.01 5.76
N ALA A 154 -15.59 -11.11 6.64
CA ALA A 154 -16.82 -10.32 6.57
C ALA A 154 -16.59 -8.83 6.85
N GLN A 155 -15.73 -8.51 7.81
CA GLN A 155 -15.47 -7.12 8.21
C GLN A 155 -14.66 -6.37 7.15
N PHE A 156 -13.60 -6.98 6.64
CA PHE A 156 -12.69 -6.36 5.65
C PHE A 156 -13.36 -6.10 4.29
N PHE A 157 -14.34 -6.92 3.89
CA PHE A 157 -15.04 -6.76 2.61
C PHE A 157 -16.23 -5.82 2.66
N SER A 158 -16.78 -5.54 3.85
CA SER A 158 -17.84 -4.56 4.03
C SER A 158 -17.35 -3.13 3.80
N ASP A 159 -16.07 -2.87 4.07
CA ASP A 159 -15.49 -1.52 3.94
C ASP A 159 -14.91 -1.23 2.55
N LEU A 160 -14.91 -2.22 1.64
CA LEU A 160 -14.41 -2.10 0.26
C LEU A 160 -15.52 -2.04 -0.80
N ALA A 161 -16.78 -2.08 -0.40
CA ALA A 161 -17.97 -1.97 -1.28
C ALA A 161 -18.52 -0.55 -1.30
#